data_7ffb27c759942b8f7e3e2c2be8ddf230
#
_entry.id   7ffb27c759942b8f7e3e2c2be8ddf230
#
_cell.length_a   1.000
_cell.length_b   1.000
_cell.length_c   1.000
_cell.angle_alpha   90.00
_cell.angle_beta   90.00
_cell.angle_gamma   90.00
#
_symmetry.space_group_name_H-M   'P 1'
#
loop_
_entity.id
_entity.type
_entity.pdbx_description
1 polymer ?
#
loop_
_entity_poly.entity_id
_entity_poly.type
_entity_poly.pdbx_seq_one_letter_code
_entity_poly.pdbx_strand_id
1 'polypeptide(L)'
;MIDAVAKRNGNRKYIVRSVIDDVFSELQQMLVNGEKISIRGFGTFEVKEFKSHPAVHPETKERIVVPSYQNVVFRPGDELTRAVRDT
;
A
#
# COMPACT_ATOMS: atom_id res chain seq x y z
N MET A 1 8.97 12.15 -6.89
CA MET A 1 8.30 12.47 -5.61
C MET A 1 9.18 13.26 -4.64
N ILE A 2 10.39 12.83 -4.41
CA ILE A 2 11.30 13.49 -3.46
C ILE A 2 11.56 14.96 -3.85
N ASP A 3 11.83 15.22 -5.13
CA ASP A 3 12.09 16.57 -5.61
C ASP A 3 10.89 17.49 -5.39
N ALA A 4 9.69 16.99 -5.68
CA ALA A 4 8.47 17.76 -5.51
C ALA A 4 8.19 18.08 -4.04
N VAL A 5 8.39 17.11 -3.15
CA VAL A 5 8.19 17.30 -1.71
C VAL A 5 9.20 18.27 -1.14
N ALA A 6 10.48 18.14 -1.54
CA ALA A 6 11.55 19.02 -1.08
C ALA A 6 11.26 20.47 -1.48
N LYS A 7 10.81 20.67 -2.71
CA LYS A 7 10.45 21.99 -3.22
C LYS A 7 9.27 22.59 -2.46
N ARG A 8 8.29 21.75 -2.14
CA ARG A 8 7.06 22.18 -1.45
C ARG A 8 7.32 22.62 -0.02
N ASN A 9 8.16 21.90 0.72
CA ASN A 9 8.39 22.20 2.13
C ASN A 9 9.70 22.97 2.41
N GLY A 10 10.49 23.26 1.37
CA GLY A 10 11.71 24.06 1.50
C GLY A 10 12.90 23.35 2.13
N ASN A 11 12.85 22.02 2.23
CA ASN A 11 13.97 21.24 2.78
C ASN A 11 14.85 20.68 1.66
N ARG A 12 16.08 20.30 2.03
CA ARG A 12 17.03 19.70 1.11
C ARG A 12 16.58 18.28 0.74
N LYS A 13 16.85 17.85 -0.48
CA LYS A 13 16.44 16.54 -1.01
C LYS A 13 16.88 15.38 -0.13
N TYR A 14 18.10 15.40 0.39
CA TYR A 14 18.60 14.28 1.20
C TYR A 14 17.86 14.16 2.53
N ILE A 15 17.42 15.28 3.12
CA ILE A 15 16.61 15.29 4.33
C ILE A 15 15.23 14.72 4.03
N VAL A 16 14.61 15.18 2.96
CA VAL A 16 13.29 14.70 2.52
C VAL A 16 13.33 13.21 2.23
N ARG A 17 14.36 12.75 1.53
CA ARG A 17 14.53 11.33 1.22
C ARG A 17 14.63 10.50 2.49
N SER A 18 15.42 10.94 3.45
CA SER A 18 15.58 10.25 4.72
C SER A 18 14.26 10.14 5.47
N VAL A 19 13.49 11.23 5.54
CA VAL A 19 12.17 11.24 6.19
C VAL A 19 11.19 10.31 5.48
N ILE A 20 11.14 10.36 4.16
CA ILE A 20 10.25 9.51 3.37
C ILE A 20 10.60 8.03 3.58
N ASP A 21 11.88 7.68 3.53
CA ASP A 21 12.32 6.31 3.75
C ASP A 21 11.94 5.82 5.15
N ASP A 22 12.08 6.67 6.16
CA ASP A 22 11.70 6.34 7.53
C ASP A 22 10.19 6.14 7.66
N VAL A 23 9.39 6.97 7.00
CA VAL A 23 7.92 6.83 7.00
C VAL A 23 7.51 5.49 6.40
N PHE A 24 8.08 5.14 5.25
CA PHE A 24 7.73 3.87 4.60
C PHE A 24 8.21 2.66 5.39
N SER A 25 9.37 2.76 6.03
CA SER A 25 9.87 1.70 6.91
C SER A 25 8.93 1.49 8.09
N GLU A 26 8.45 2.57 8.69
CA GLU A 26 7.50 2.49 9.81
C GLU A 26 6.16 1.91 9.37
N LEU A 27 5.66 2.33 8.21
CA LEU A 27 4.43 1.77 7.64
C LEU A 27 4.56 0.27 7.42
N GLN A 28 5.69 -0.18 6.88
CA GLN A 28 5.95 -1.59 6.67
C GLN A 28 5.94 -2.36 7.99
N GLN A 29 6.59 -1.82 9.01
CA GLN A 29 6.65 -2.45 10.32
C GLN A 29 5.26 -2.56 10.95
N MET A 30 4.45 -1.53 10.85
CA MET A 30 3.09 -1.52 11.37
C MET A 30 2.23 -2.58 10.66
N LEU A 31 2.34 -2.69 9.34
CA LEU A 31 1.60 -3.69 8.56
C LEU A 31 2.04 -5.11 8.88
N VAL A 32 3.35 -5.33 9.07
CA VAL A 32 3.88 -6.63 9.51
C VAL A 32 3.27 -7.04 10.86
N ASN A 33 3.05 -6.07 11.74
CA ASN A 33 2.41 -6.30 13.05
C ASN A 33 0.89 -6.44 12.95
N GLY A 34 0.31 -6.36 11.77
CA GLY A 34 -1.12 -6.51 11.56
C GLY A 34 -1.93 -5.26 11.85
N GLU A 35 -1.30 -4.11 11.96
CA GLU A 35 -1.99 -2.86 12.22
C GLU A 35 -2.63 -2.30 10.97
N LYS A 36 -3.79 -1.67 11.14
CA LYS A 36 -4.49 -0.94 10.09
C LYS A 36 -4.03 0.52 10.12
N ILE A 37 -3.68 1.05 8.94
CA ILE A 37 -3.17 2.40 8.82
C ILE A 37 -4.14 3.25 8.00
N SER A 38 -4.71 4.27 8.63
CA SER A 38 -5.59 5.21 7.95
C SER A 38 -4.87 6.54 7.76
N ILE A 39 -4.76 6.98 6.51
CA ILE A 39 -4.14 8.27 6.17
C ILE A 39 -5.25 9.20 5.72
N ARG A 40 -5.47 10.25 6.50
CA ARG A 40 -6.55 11.20 6.25
C ARG A 40 -6.46 11.80 4.86
N GLY A 41 -7.58 11.77 4.14
CA GLY A 41 -7.66 12.33 2.79
C GLY A 41 -7.04 11.47 1.71
N PHE A 42 -6.47 10.33 2.08
CA PHE A 42 -5.78 9.46 1.12
C PHE A 42 -6.42 8.07 1.04
N GLY A 43 -6.41 7.34 2.13
CA GLY A 43 -6.98 5.98 2.17
C GLY A 43 -6.47 5.18 3.34
N THR A 44 -6.76 3.89 3.29
CA THR A 44 -6.46 2.97 4.37
C THR A 44 -5.70 1.75 3.85
N PHE A 45 -4.60 1.42 4.53
CA PHE A 45 -3.84 0.19 4.29
C PHE A 45 -4.17 -0.81 5.39
N GLU A 46 -4.46 -2.04 5.01
CA GLU A 46 -4.73 -3.12 5.97
C GLU A 46 -4.23 -4.45 5.42
N VAL A 47 -3.96 -5.37 6.34
CA VAL A 47 -3.58 -6.74 5.97
C VAL A 47 -4.85 -7.59 5.97
N LYS A 48 -5.07 -8.32 4.90
CA LYS A 48 -6.18 -9.27 4.78
C LYS A 48 -5.66 -10.67 4.55
N GLU A 49 -6.35 -11.62 5.12
CA GLU A 49 -6.13 -13.03 4.84
C GLU A 49 -6.99 -13.44 3.65
N PHE A 50 -6.35 -14.01 2.65
CA PHE A 50 -7.03 -14.62 1.51
C PHE A 50 -7.04 -16.12 1.73
N LYS A 51 -8.23 -16.69 1.89
CA LYS A 51 -8.41 -18.11 2.19
C LYS A 51 -7.95 -18.98 1.04
N SER A 52 -7.53 -20.21 1.34
CA SER A 52 -7.21 -21.18 0.30
C SER A 52 -8.42 -21.41 -0.61
N HIS A 53 -8.17 -21.55 -1.87
CA HIS A 53 -9.21 -21.73 -2.86
C HIS A 53 -8.68 -22.57 -4.03
N PRO A 54 -9.56 -23.30 -4.73
CA PRO A 54 -9.17 -24.01 -5.94
C PRO A 54 -8.91 -23.03 -7.08
N ALA A 55 -7.95 -23.36 -7.90
CA ALA A 55 -7.59 -22.57 -9.08
C ALA A 55 -7.13 -23.50 -10.19
N VAL A 56 -7.04 -22.96 -11.41
CA VAL A 56 -6.52 -23.68 -12.56
C VAL A 56 -5.21 -23.03 -12.98
N HIS A 57 -4.17 -23.86 -13.10
CA HIS A 57 -2.88 -23.37 -13.55
C HIS A 57 -3.00 -22.82 -14.98
N PRO A 58 -2.55 -21.59 -15.25
CA PRO A 58 -2.79 -20.96 -16.55
C PRO A 58 -2.09 -21.66 -17.72
N GLU A 59 -0.96 -22.34 -17.48
CA GLU A 59 -0.21 -23.01 -18.52
C GLU A 59 -0.59 -24.47 -18.69
N THR A 60 -0.63 -25.23 -17.59
CA THR A 60 -0.85 -26.68 -17.62
C THR A 60 -2.33 -27.07 -17.58
N LYS A 61 -3.21 -26.13 -17.21
CA LYS A 61 -4.65 -26.36 -17.00
C LYS A 61 -4.94 -27.35 -15.87
N GLU A 62 -3.95 -27.66 -15.04
CA GLU A 62 -4.15 -28.52 -13.89
C GLU A 62 -4.89 -27.80 -12.78
N ARG A 63 -5.69 -28.56 -12.03
CA ARG A 63 -6.35 -28.03 -10.83
C ARG A 63 -5.33 -27.99 -9.70
N ILE A 64 -5.21 -26.82 -9.10
CA ILE A 64 -4.31 -26.60 -7.98
C ILE A 64 -5.10 -25.97 -6.83
N VAL A 65 -4.57 -26.08 -5.63
CA VAL A 65 -5.11 -25.38 -4.46
C VAL A 65 -4.13 -24.27 -4.10
N VAL A 66 -4.62 -23.03 -4.16
CA VAL A 66 -3.82 -21.89 -3.71
C VAL A 66 -3.93 -21.84 -2.18
N PRO A 67 -2.81 -21.94 -1.43
CA PRO A 67 -2.86 -21.89 0.02
C PRO A 67 -3.30 -20.52 0.51
N SER A 68 -3.81 -20.46 1.73
CA SER A 68 -4.15 -19.19 2.35
C SER A 68 -2.88 -18.35 2.53
N TYR A 69 -3.03 -17.04 2.37
CA TYR A 69 -1.92 -16.10 2.51
C TYR A 69 -2.43 -14.74 2.99
N GLN A 70 -1.52 -13.97 3.57
CA GLN A 70 -1.81 -12.59 3.96
C GLN A 70 -1.23 -11.64 2.93
N ASN A 71 -1.98 -10.58 2.64
CA ASN A 71 -1.52 -9.55 1.71
C ASN A 71 -2.03 -8.19 2.14
N VAL A 72 -1.34 -7.16 1.69
CA VAL A 72 -1.72 -5.78 1.97
C VAL A 72 -2.78 -5.34 0.96
N VAL A 73 -3.83 -4.72 1.47
CA VAL A 73 -4.91 -4.14 0.65
C VAL A 73 -4.96 -2.65 0.92
N PHE A 74 -5.02 -1.86 -0.14
CA PHE A 74 -5.23 -0.42 -0.04
C PHE A 74 -6.66 -0.08 -0.46
N ARG A 75 -7.35 0.65 0.40
CA ARG A 75 -8.68 1.18 0.11
C ARG A 75 -8.58 2.69 -0.02
N PRO A 76 -8.77 3.24 -1.23
CA PRO A 76 -8.70 4.69 -1.40
C PRO A 76 -9.85 5.38 -0.66
N GLY A 77 -9.55 6.53 -0.09
CA GLY A 77 -10.55 7.36 0.56
C GLY A 77 -11.39 8.13 -0.47
N ASP A 78 -12.51 8.65 -0.02
CA ASP A 78 -13.44 9.38 -0.91
C ASP A 78 -12.79 10.59 -1.56
N GLU A 79 -11.96 11.32 -0.82
CA GLU A 79 -11.27 12.50 -1.35
C GLU A 79 -10.33 12.13 -2.50
N LEU A 80 -9.56 11.07 -2.31
CA LEU A 80 -8.63 10.59 -3.34
C LEU A 80 -9.39 10.11 -4.58
N THR A 81 -10.44 9.32 -4.36
CA THR A 81 -11.26 8.78 -5.45
C THR A 81 -11.89 9.90 -6.26
N ARG A 82 -12.42 10.91 -5.58
CA ARG A 82 -13.03 12.06 -6.22
C ARG A 82 -12.02 12.87 -7.03
N ALA A 83 -10.85 13.13 -6.44
CA ALA A 83 -9.78 13.87 -7.11
C ALA A 83 -9.34 13.18 -8.41
N VAL A 84 -9.22 11.87 -8.40
CA VAL A 84 -8.84 11.10 -9.59
C VAL A 84 -9.93 11.14 -10.66
N ARG A 85 -11.20 11.04 -10.27
CA ARG A 85 -12.34 11.06 -11.20
C ARG A 85 -12.56 12.43 -11.84
N ASP A 86 -12.24 13.49 -11.13
CA ASP A 86 -12.50 14.87 -11.57
C ASP A 86 -11.38 15.45 -12.45
N THR A 87 -10.34 14.69 -12.74
CA THR A 87 -9.26 15.13 -13.61
C THR A 87 -9.55 14.91 -15.08
#